data_c08d339c8e0ba1da2e9d5f648636b802
#
_entry.id   c08d339c8e0ba1da2e9d5f648636b802
#
_cell.length_a   1.000
_cell.length_b   1.000
_cell.length_c   1.000
_cell.angle_alpha   90.00
_cell.angle_beta   90.00
_cell.angle_gamma   90.00
#
_symmetry.space_group_name_H-M   'P 1'
#
loop_
_entity.id
_entity.type
_entity.pdbx_description
1 polymer ?
#
loop_
_entity_poly.entity_id
_entity_poly.type
_entity_poly.pdbx_seq_one_letter_code
_entity_poly.pdbx_strand_id
1 'polypeptide(L)'
;MHKYSIAFFLSCLAAGAQTFAVSDVRVSPPGRANYMRVGFLNGRYELKNATMLDLIQTAWGVESEAVYGGPAWLEIDRFDVVAKAPQDAKDDDLKLMLRALLSERFGLKTHSDNKSLPVFVLTQGKRGAQLKKPEGPGEAGCDDHVDQGPPLLVTYTCHNITIAGFAAHDLRPRDRASVNHPVLDLTGLAGEWNFAIQYTPLQQLQRERATGQPTGVSLFDALDKIGLRLELKNEAYPVIAIDKVNRTPTGNAADVTKNLPPAPVEFEVADVKPSKPGTQPDVHFRPGGRLDVQGVTLKDLIVDIWELDENRIAGGPKWLDSDRYDIVAKAPEGAPDDTLKEMARSLLIDRFKLATHMEDRPVPVFTLVAGKNPKLKEADPSARSGCRISIGQAGTGNATIPLRFYTCQNMTMARFAELIRPVAAAYLDHPVVDLTGLKGAYDFTVSWTGKGMLRGGTGRGGDSGAAPDPSGAMSVFEAIDRQLGLKLEGGKKYPLPVLVVDSAERVAADN
;
A
#
# COMPACT_ATOMS: atom_id res chain seq x y z
N MET A 1 31.73 43.56 -53.68
CA MET A 1 31.61 43.27 -52.25
C MET A 1 30.13 42.97 -51.96
N HIS A 2 29.75 41.71 -52.07
CA HIS A 2 28.38 41.26 -51.77
C HIS A 2 28.38 40.59 -50.38
N LYS A 3 27.63 41.21 -49.44
CA LYS A 3 27.41 40.64 -48.10
C LYS A 3 26.19 39.73 -48.17
N TYR A 4 26.39 38.44 -48.05
CA TYR A 4 25.31 37.48 -47.82
C TYR A 4 25.05 37.40 -46.29
N SER A 5 23.86 37.91 -45.89
CA SER A 5 23.33 37.67 -44.54
C SER A 5 22.61 36.33 -44.52
N ILE A 6 23.20 35.36 -43.80
CA ILE A 6 22.54 34.08 -43.50
C ILE A 6 21.63 34.32 -42.28
N ALA A 7 20.31 34.32 -42.50
CA ALA A 7 19.35 34.29 -41.40
C ALA A 7 19.24 32.85 -40.89
N PHE A 8 19.71 32.65 -39.66
CA PHE A 8 19.51 31.40 -38.92
C PHE A 8 18.08 31.42 -38.38
N PHE A 9 17.20 30.67 -39.01
CA PHE A 9 15.88 30.34 -38.42
C PHE A 9 16.08 29.38 -37.29
N LEU A 10 16.07 29.86 -36.05
CA LEU A 10 15.90 29.07 -34.85
C LEU A 10 14.43 28.60 -34.82
N SER A 11 14.14 27.40 -35.33
CA SER A 11 12.88 26.72 -35.06
C SER A 11 12.88 26.28 -33.60
N CYS A 12 12.28 27.09 -32.73
CA CYS A 12 11.84 26.61 -31.41
C CYS A 12 10.79 25.53 -31.64
N LEU A 13 11.20 24.27 -31.66
CA LEU A 13 10.31 23.16 -31.39
C LEU A 13 9.82 23.37 -29.95
N ALA A 14 8.64 23.94 -29.81
CA ALA A 14 7.88 23.85 -28.59
C ALA A 14 7.65 22.35 -28.37
N ALA A 15 8.40 21.73 -27.47
CA ALA A 15 8.05 20.44 -26.91
C ALA A 15 6.68 20.65 -26.27
N GLY A 16 5.61 20.30 -26.99
CA GLY A 16 4.25 20.32 -26.45
C GLY A 16 4.26 19.43 -25.22
N ALA A 17 3.88 19.98 -24.07
CA ALA A 17 3.71 19.20 -22.86
C ALA A 17 2.80 18.02 -23.22
N GLN A 18 3.30 16.79 -23.04
CA GLN A 18 2.51 15.59 -23.24
C GLN A 18 1.37 15.63 -22.21
N THR A 19 0.13 15.71 -22.68
CA THR A 19 -1.07 15.78 -21.84
C THR A 19 -2.00 14.62 -22.19
N PHE A 20 -2.81 14.20 -21.24
CA PHE A 20 -3.89 13.27 -21.53
C PHE A 20 -4.92 13.94 -22.46
N ALA A 21 -5.42 13.20 -23.43
CA ALA A 21 -6.43 13.69 -24.36
C ALA A 21 -7.76 14.00 -23.64
N VAL A 22 -8.09 13.20 -22.63
CA VAL A 22 -9.28 13.35 -21.76
C VAL A 22 -8.90 12.87 -20.37
N SER A 23 -9.42 13.54 -19.34
CA SER A 23 -9.20 13.10 -17.95
C SER A 23 -10.42 13.36 -17.07
N ASP A 24 -10.77 12.37 -16.27
CA ASP A 24 -11.77 12.43 -15.20
C ASP A 24 -11.06 12.34 -13.85
N VAL A 25 -11.25 13.32 -12.99
CA VAL A 25 -10.66 13.36 -11.65
C VAL A 25 -11.78 13.56 -10.63
N ARG A 26 -11.88 12.64 -9.67
CA ARG A 26 -12.92 12.67 -8.63
C ARG A 26 -12.34 12.34 -7.27
N VAL A 27 -13.01 12.77 -6.22
CA VAL A 27 -12.76 12.27 -4.87
C VAL A 27 -13.19 10.79 -4.82
N SER A 28 -12.33 9.93 -4.29
CA SER A 28 -12.64 8.50 -4.17
C SER A 28 -13.79 8.26 -3.22
N PRO A 29 -14.71 7.32 -3.51
CA PRO A 29 -15.77 6.94 -2.59
C PRO A 29 -15.21 6.39 -1.27
N PRO A 30 -15.87 6.67 -0.13
CA PRO A 30 -15.46 6.12 1.16
C PRO A 30 -15.65 4.60 1.22
N GLY A 31 -14.81 3.93 2.01
CA GLY A 31 -14.94 2.49 2.28
C GLY A 31 -14.13 1.56 1.37
N ARG A 32 -13.31 2.09 0.47
CA ARG A 32 -12.33 1.32 -0.30
C ARG A 32 -11.08 1.00 0.52
N ALA A 33 -10.32 0.00 0.06
CA ALA A 33 -9.02 -0.34 0.64
C ALA A 33 -8.09 0.89 0.77
N ASN A 34 -7.13 0.83 1.70
CA ASN A 34 -6.22 1.94 1.99
C ASN A 34 -4.97 1.96 1.10
N TYR A 35 -5.03 1.44 -0.11
CA TYR A 35 -3.93 1.45 -1.08
C TYR A 35 -4.38 1.98 -2.43
N MET A 36 -3.46 2.63 -3.12
CA MET A 36 -3.64 3.09 -4.49
C MET A 36 -3.60 1.91 -5.46
N ARG A 37 -4.34 2.03 -6.53
CA ARG A 37 -4.35 1.10 -7.65
C ARG A 37 -3.94 1.81 -8.92
N VAL A 38 -3.10 1.15 -9.71
CA VAL A 38 -2.57 1.68 -10.97
C VAL A 38 -2.92 0.73 -12.10
N GLY A 39 -3.38 1.27 -13.22
CA GLY A 39 -3.66 0.48 -14.40
C GLY A 39 -3.45 1.23 -15.70
N PHE A 40 -2.94 0.52 -16.73
CA PHE A 40 -2.87 1.05 -18.09
C PHE A 40 -3.23 -0.06 -19.08
N LEU A 41 -4.33 0.12 -19.79
CA LEU A 41 -4.78 -0.84 -20.80
C LEU A 41 -5.52 -0.12 -21.93
N ASN A 42 -5.17 -0.43 -23.18
CA ASN A 42 -5.83 0.10 -24.38
C ASN A 42 -5.98 1.63 -24.39
N GLY A 43 -4.95 2.33 -23.91
CA GLY A 43 -4.95 3.79 -23.81
C GLY A 43 -5.76 4.35 -22.63
N ARG A 44 -6.32 3.50 -21.77
CA ARG A 44 -6.98 3.88 -20.51
C ARG A 44 -5.99 3.81 -19.37
N TYR A 45 -5.64 4.95 -18.81
CA TYR A 45 -4.79 5.08 -17.62
C TYR A 45 -5.65 5.34 -16.40
N GLU A 46 -5.47 4.56 -15.36
CA GLU A 46 -6.23 4.66 -14.12
C GLU A 46 -5.32 4.71 -12.90
N LEU A 47 -5.62 5.64 -12.01
CA LEU A 47 -5.10 5.70 -10.65
C LEU A 47 -6.31 5.81 -9.73
N LYS A 48 -6.68 4.73 -9.06
CA LYS A 48 -7.85 4.69 -8.18
C LYS A 48 -7.43 4.68 -6.72
N ASN A 49 -8.20 5.36 -5.90
CA ASN A 49 -7.97 5.45 -4.46
C ASN A 49 -6.58 6.01 -4.09
N ALA A 50 -6.02 6.85 -4.95
CA ALA A 50 -4.70 7.45 -4.78
C ALA A 50 -4.76 8.66 -3.84
N THR A 51 -3.86 8.74 -2.88
CA THR A 51 -3.63 9.99 -2.15
C THR A 51 -2.93 11.00 -3.07
N MET A 52 -2.96 12.28 -2.73
CA MET A 52 -2.18 13.27 -3.50
C MET A 52 -0.69 12.95 -3.43
N LEU A 53 -0.22 12.41 -2.30
CA LEU A 53 1.16 11.94 -2.18
C LEU A 53 1.45 10.80 -3.16
N ASP A 54 0.57 9.79 -3.27
CA ASP A 54 0.70 8.69 -4.24
C ASP A 54 0.75 9.23 -5.68
N LEU A 55 -0.11 10.20 -6.02
CA LEU A 55 -0.11 10.82 -7.34
C LEU A 55 1.20 11.54 -7.64
N ILE A 56 1.76 12.27 -6.68
CA ILE A 56 3.06 12.95 -6.85
C ILE A 56 4.18 11.92 -6.95
N GLN A 57 4.21 10.91 -6.10
CA GLN A 57 5.20 9.83 -6.17
C GLN A 57 5.19 9.16 -7.56
N THR A 58 4.01 8.82 -8.06
CA THR A 58 3.84 8.21 -9.38
C THR A 58 4.31 9.16 -10.48
N ALA A 59 3.92 10.43 -10.42
CA ALA A 59 4.26 11.42 -11.45
C ALA A 59 5.76 11.71 -11.55
N TRP A 60 6.49 11.68 -10.44
CA TRP A 60 7.94 11.93 -10.43
C TRP A 60 8.78 10.66 -10.34
N GLY A 61 8.18 9.50 -10.11
CA GLY A 61 8.90 8.25 -9.93
C GLY A 61 9.79 8.29 -8.67
N VAL A 62 9.28 8.87 -7.58
CA VAL A 62 10.05 9.07 -6.35
C VAL A 62 9.36 8.42 -5.16
N GLU A 63 10.11 8.15 -4.11
CA GLU A 63 9.56 7.64 -2.87
C GLU A 63 8.94 8.76 -2.00
N SER A 64 8.13 8.37 -1.00
CA SER A 64 7.39 9.32 -0.16
C SER A 64 8.30 10.32 0.54
N GLU A 65 9.47 9.91 0.98
CA GLU A 65 10.46 10.75 1.66
C GLU A 65 11.07 11.81 0.74
N ALA A 66 11.08 11.56 -0.57
CA ALA A 66 11.54 12.51 -1.56
C ALA A 66 10.49 13.57 -1.94
N VAL A 67 9.26 13.48 -1.44
CA VAL A 67 8.25 14.53 -1.56
C VAL A 67 8.27 15.36 -0.28
N TYR A 68 8.63 16.63 -0.37
CA TYR A 68 8.85 17.50 0.79
C TYR A 68 7.80 18.61 0.90
N GLY A 69 7.35 18.89 2.13
CA GLY A 69 6.37 19.95 2.39
C GLY A 69 4.96 19.60 1.94
N GLY A 70 4.15 20.64 1.78
CA GLY A 70 2.73 20.51 1.44
C GLY A 70 1.82 20.29 2.66
N PRO A 71 0.50 20.41 2.47
CA PRO A 71 -0.47 20.31 3.55
C PRO A 71 -0.72 18.86 3.99
N ALA A 72 -1.20 18.70 5.23
CA ALA A 72 -1.46 17.41 5.86
C ALA A 72 -2.39 16.47 5.08
N TRP A 73 -3.37 17.01 4.35
CA TRP A 73 -4.32 16.20 3.59
C TRP A 73 -3.70 15.39 2.42
N LEU A 74 -2.46 15.68 2.04
CA LEU A 74 -1.77 14.95 0.95
C LEU A 74 -1.77 13.43 1.13
N GLU A 75 -1.75 12.95 2.36
CA GLU A 75 -1.71 11.52 2.71
C GLU A 75 -3.08 10.97 3.14
N ILE A 76 -4.10 11.84 3.20
CA ILE A 76 -5.42 11.49 3.71
C ILE A 76 -6.46 11.43 2.61
N ASP A 77 -6.60 12.53 1.86
CA ASP A 77 -7.62 12.64 0.84
C ASP A 77 -7.26 11.78 -0.37
N ARG A 78 -8.25 11.06 -0.89
CA ARG A 78 -8.04 10.10 -1.97
C ARG A 78 -8.81 10.50 -3.20
N PHE A 79 -8.23 10.23 -4.35
CA PHE A 79 -8.73 10.62 -5.65
C PHE A 79 -8.69 9.43 -6.61
N ASP A 80 -9.70 9.39 -7.47
CA ASP A 80 -9.72 8.52 -8.64
C ASP A 80 -9.38 9.38 -9.86
N VAL A 81 -8.37 8.98 -10.60
CA VAL A 81 -7.96 9.57 -11.88
C VAL A 81 -8.17 8.53 -12.97
N VAL A 82 -8.95 8.87 -13.98
CA VAL A 82 -9.10 8.07 -15.19
C VAL A 82 -8.79 8.95 -16.39
N ALA A 83 -7.86 8.52 -17.23
CA ALA A 83 -7.41 9.37 -18.34
C ALA A 83 -7.19 8.56 -19.63
N LYS A 84 -7.29 9.27 -20.78
CA LYS A 84 -7.00 8.72 -22.09
C LYS A 84 -5.59 9.12 -22.51
N ALA A 85 -4.70 8.14 -22.62
CA ALA A 85 -3.34 8.26 -23.14
C ALA A 85 -3.22 7.59 -24.52
N PRO A 86 -2.14 7.82 -25.29
CA PRO A 86 -1.79 7.00 -26.44
C PRO A 86 -1.65 5.53 -26.04
N GLN A 87 -2.04 4.61 -26.92
CA GLN A 87 -2.01 3.17 -26.60
C GLN A 87 -0.59 2.63 -26.39
N ASP A 88 0.39 3.25 -27.02
CA ASP A 88 1.82 2.94 -26.97
C ASP A 88 2.60 3.82 -25.99
N ALA A 89 1.91 4.60 -25.14
CA ALA A 89 2.55 5.44 -24.13
C ALA A 89 3.41 4.62 -23.18
N LYS A 90 4.64 5.06 -22.99
CA LYS A 90 5.58 4.47 -22.04
C LYS A 90 5.39 5.07 -20.64
N ASP A 91 5.93 4.42 -19.63
CA ASP A 91 5.86 4.88 -18.24
C ASP A 91 6.31 6.35 -18.07
N ASP A 92 7.39 6.75 -18.76
CA ASP A 92 7.89 8.12 -18.65
C ASP A 92 6.95 9.13 -19.32
N ASP A 93 6.25 8.76 -20.38
CA ASP A 93 5.22 9.58 -21.00
C ASP A 93 4.03 9.75 -20.06
N LEU A 94 3.56 8.65 -19.44
CA LEU A 94 2.48 8.65 -18.46
C LEU A 94 2.82 9.52 -17.25
N LYS A 95 4.05 9.47 -16.74
CA LYS A 95 4.54 10.33 -15.66
C LYS A 95 4.47 11.82 -16.05
N LEU A 96 4.92 12.18 -17.25
CA LEU A 96 4.87 13.55 -17.76
C LEU A 96 3.43 14.05 -17.92
N MET A 97 2.53 13.23 -18.49
CA MET A 97 1.12 13.53 -18.61
C MET A 97 0.47 13.71 -17.24
N LEU A 98 0.83 12.88 -16.26
CA LEU A 98 0.31 12.99 -14.90
C LEU A 98 0.77 14.28 -14.22
N ARG A 99 2.03 14.70 -14.40
CA ARG A 99 2.52 16.01 -13.90
C ARG A 99 1.69 17.18 -14.46
N ALA A 100 1.44 17.16 -15.77
CA ALA A 100 0.62 18.18 -16.43
C ALA A 100 -0.80 18.19 -15.85
N LEU A 101 -1.42 17.01 -15.67
CA LEU A 101 -2.74 16.86 -15.07
C LEU A 101 -2.79 17.41 -13.64
N LEU A 102 -1.82 17.08 -12.79
CA LEU A 102 -1.78 17.57 -11.41
C LEU A 102 -1.62 19.09 -11.35
N SER A 103 -0.80 19.66 -12.25
CA SER A 103 -0.67 21.12 -12.38
C SER A 103 -1.98 21.77 -12.80
N GLU A 104 -2.66 21.21 -13.81
CA GLU A 104 -3.93 21.75 -14.35
C GLU A 104 -5.08 21.61 -13.34
N ARG A 105 -5.25 20.40 -12.79
CA ARG A 105 -6.45 20.07 -12.01
C ARG A 105 -6.36 20.49 -10.55
N PHE A 106 -5.18 20.42 -9.93
CA PHE A 106 -4.94 20.75 -8.54
C PHE A 106 -4.10 22.02 -8.35
N GLY A 107 -3.71 22.68 -9.43
CA GLY A 107 -2.83 23.85 -9.37
C GLY A 107 -1.49 23.53 -8.69
N LEU A 108 -1.04 22.26 -8.79
CA LEU A 108 0.20 21.79 -8.18
C LEU A 108 1.39 22.57 -8.75
N LYS A 109 2.19 23.15 -7.87
CA LYS A 109 3.48 23.79 -8.18
C LYS A 109 4.54 23.16 -7.33
N THR A 110 5.64 22.77 -7.94
CA THR A 110 6.76 22.10 -7.29
C THR A 110 8.08 22.61 -7.84
N HIS A 111 9.14 22.48 -7.04
CA HIS A 111 10.53 22.65 -7.50
C HIS A 111 11.41 21.53 -6.95
N SER A 112 12.55 21.30 -7.60
CA SER A 112 13.57 20.39 -7.08
C SER A 112 14.43 21.09 -6.05
N ASP A 113 14.69 20.44 -4.92
CA ASP A 113 15.54 20.95 -3.83
C ASP A 113 16.34 19.80 -3.23
N ASN A 114 17.29 20.10 -2.34
CA ASN A 114 18.00 19.12 -1.53
C ASN A 114 17.73 19.37 -0.06
N LYS A 115 17.30 18.33 0.66
CA LYS A 115 17.03 18.42 2.10
C LYS A 115 17.89 17.42 2.86
N SER A 116 18.38 17.83 4.01
CA SER A 116 19.07 16.91 4.92
C SER A 116 18.04 15.96 5.52
N LEU A 117 18.06 14.72 5.08
CA LEU A 117 17.13 13.67 5.52
C LEU A 117 17.90 12.45 6.05
N PRO A 118 17.32 11.69 6.98
CA PRO A 118 17.87 10.39 7.33
C PRO A 118 17.77 9.45 6.12
N VAL A 119 18.92 9.05 5.60
CA VAL A 119 19.03 8.14 4.44
C VAL A 119 20.08 7.07 4.74
N PHE A 120 19.91 5.89 4.19
CA PHE A 120 21.01 4.94 4.15
C PHE A 120 22.00 5.35 3.06
N VAL A 121 23.26 5.47 3.43
CA VAL A 121 24.35 5.78 2.50
C VAL A 121 25.07 4.50 2.17
N LEU A 122 25.07 4.13 0.88
CA LEU A 122 25.84 3.00 0.37
C LEU A 122 27.23 3.50 -0.08
N THR A 123 28.28 2.93 0.49
CA THR A 123 29.66 3.28 0.22
C THR A 123 30.51 2.04 -0.03
N GLN A 124 31.71 2.20 -0.54
CA GLN A 124 32.70 1.12 -0.57
C GLN A 124 33.29 0.90 0.82
N GLY A 125 33.37 -0.37 1.25
CA GLY A 125 34.06 -0.78 2.44
C GLY A 125 35.59 -0.62 2.31
N LYS A 126 36.33 -0.77 3.40
CA LYS A 126 37.80 -0.60 3.45
C LYS A 126 38.58 -1.47 2.45
N ARG A 127 38.05 -2.63 2.06
CA ARG A 127 38.67 -3.55 1.10
C ARG A 127 38.31 -3.27 -0.35
N GLY A 128 37.49 -2.24 -0.61
CA GLY A 128 36.87 -2.00 -1.91
C GLY A 128 35.77 -3.00 -2.25
N ALA A 129 34.94 -2.65 -3.23
CA ALA A 129 33.86 -3.50 -3.69
C ALA A 129 34.38 -4.74 -4.45
N GLN A 130 33.90 -5.91 -4.08
CA GLN A 130 34.26 -7.20 -4.68
C GLN A 130 33.17 -7.65 -5.66
N LEU A 131 32.96 -6.84 -6.70
CA LEU A 131 31.95 -7.05 -7.72
C LEU A 131 32.60 -7.51 -9.02
N LYS A 132 31.85 -8.23 -9.85
CA LYS A 132 32.34 -8.69 -11.17
C LYS A 132 31.80 -7.79 -12.28
N LYS A 133 32.60 -7.50 -13.26
CA LYS A 133 32.11 -6.85 -14.48
C LYS A 133 31.31 -7.85 -15.30
N PRO A 134 30.25 -7.41 -16.00
CA PRO A 134 29.56 -8.25 -16.97
C PRO A 134 30.51 -8.78 -18.05
N GLU A 135 30.30 -10.02 -18.45
CA GLU A 135 31.08 -10.64 -19.53
C GLU A 135 30.61 -10.22 -20.93
N GLY A 136 29.44 -9.57 -21.01
CA GLY A 136 28.83 -9.11 -22.25
C GLY A 136 27.49 -8.42 -22.02
N PRO A 137 26.84 -7.89 -23.07
CA PRO A 137 25.52 -7.31 -22.98
C PRO A 137 24.49 -8.39 -22.61
N GLY A 138 23.66 -8.12 -21.64
CA GLY A 138 22.59 -9.00 -21.15
C GLY A 138 21.45 -8.22 -20.54
N GLU A 139 20.38 -8.89 -20.22
CA GLU A 139 19.26 -8.29 -19.52
C GLU A 139 19.68 -7.89 -18.10
N ALA A 140 19.35 -6.65 -17.72
CA ALA A 140 19.65 -6.13 -16.38
C ALA A 140 18.53 -6.55 -15.41
N GLY A 141 18.93 -7.07 -14.25
CA GLY A 141 17.95 -7.43 -13.22
C GLY A 141 18.56 -8.18 -12.06
N CYS A 142 17.71 -8.44 -11.08
CA CYS A 142 18.08 -9.22 -9.90
C CYS A 142 17.01 -10.27 -9.61
N ASP A 143 17.46 -11.50 -9.35
CA ASP A 143 16.61 -12.64 -8.96
C ASP A 143 16.84 -13.03 -7.52
N ASP A 144 15.80 -13.54 -6.84
CA ASP A 144 15.91 -14.07 -5.50
C ASP A 144 15.58 -15.58 -5.44
N HIS A 145 16.35 -16.27 -4.64
CA HIS A 145 16.12 -17.66 -4.27
C HIS A 145 16.08 -17.79 -2.76
N VAL A 146 15.05 -18.45 -2.24
CA VAL A 146 14.88 -18.65 -0.80
C VAL A 146 15.17 -20.10 -0.42
N ASP A 147 16.21 -20.30 0.38
CA ASP A 147 16.49 -21.57 1.03
C ASP A 147 15.80 -21.62 2.39
N GLN A 148 14.86 -22.55 2.53
CA GLN A 148 14.00 -22.72 3.74
C GLN A 148 14.71 -23.44 4.90
N GLY A 149 16.00 -23.72 4.80
CA GLY A 149 16.77 -24.36 5.87
C GLY A 149 16.86 -23.51 7.15
N PRO A 150 17.28 -24.09 8.30
CA PRO A 150 17.76 -23.32 9.46
C PRO A 150 19.27 -23.02 9.32
N PRO A 151 19.72 -21.73 9.19
CA PRO A 151 18.89 -20.51 9.08
C PRO A 151 18.24 -20.36 7.71
N LEU A 152 17.09 -19.68 7.64
CA LEU A 152 16.49 -19.26 6.38
C LEU A 152 17.41 -18.25 5.70
N LEU A 153 17.77 -18.51 4.45
CA LEU A 153 18.65 -17.66 3.65
C LEU A 153 17.97 -17.22 2.35
N VAL A 154 18.04 -15.94 2.05
CA VAL A 154 17.66 -15.37 0.77
C VAL A 154 18.94 -15.09 0.00
N THR A 155 19.13 -15.76 -1.13
CA THR A 155 20.20 -15.46 -2.09
C THR A 155 19.65 -14.51 -3.13
N TYR A 156 20.20 -13.31 -3.20
CA TYR A 156 19.82 -12.28 -4.15
C TYR A 156 20.95 -12.07 -5.16
N THR A 157 20.69 -12.44 -6.41
CA THR A 157 21.70 -12.45 -7.49
C THR A 157 21.35 -11.37 -8.52
N CYS A 158 22.26 -10.45 -8.74
CA CYS A 158 22.09 -9.32 -9.66
C CYS A 158 23.04 -9.44 -10.87
N HIS A 159 22.52 -9.13 -12.05
CA HIS A 159 23.22 -9.17 -13.33
C HIS A 159 23.05 -7.85 -14.07
N ASN A 160 24.13 -7.35 -14.66
CA ASN A 160 24.15 -6.16 -15.52
C ASN A 160 23.48 -4.92 -14.89
N ILE A 161 23.58 -4.76 -13.57
CA ILE A 161 22.92 -3.70 -12.83
C ILE A 161 23.90 -2.60 -12.40
N THR A 162 23.48 -1.34 -12.46
CA THR A 162 24.25 -0.25 -11.87
C THR A 162 24.05 -0.23 -10.35
N ILE A 163 25.09 0.15 -9.59
CA ILE A 163 24.94 0.26 -8.12
C ILE A 163 23.95 1.34 -7.74
N ALA A 164 23.84 2.42 -8.50
CA ALA A 164 22.80 3.43 -8.30
C ALA A 164 21.40 2.85 -8.50
N GLY A 165 21.17 2.00 -9.53
CA GLY A 165 19.90 1.30 -9.75
C GLY A 165 19.57 0.33 -8.62
N PHE A 166 20.55 -0.48 -8.20
CA PHE A 166 20.41 -1.38 -7.05
C PHE A 166 20.03 -0.64 -5.76
N ALA A 167 20.70 0.47 -5.47
CA ALA A 167 20.41 1.30 -4.29
C ALA A 167 18.98 1.90 -4.35
N ALA A 168 18.59 2.42 -5.52
CA ALA A 168 17.33 3.14 -5.69
C ALA A 168 16.10 2.21 -5.74
N HIS A 169 16.23 1.03 -6.39
CA HIS A 169 15.06 0.23 -6.77
C HIS A 169 15.02 -1.16 -6.15
N ASP A 170 16.16 -1.73 -5.75
CA ASP A 170 16.23 -3.13 -5.34
C ASP A 170 16.44 -3.32 -3.84
N LEU A 171 17.37 -2.57 -3.24
CA LEU A 171 17.84 -2.83 -1.90
C LEU A 171 16.73 -2.63 -0.83
N ARG A 172 16.00 -1.54 -0.91
CA ARG A 172 14.95 -1.21 0.06
C ARG A 172 13.69 -2.09 -0.07
N PRO A 173 13.13 -2.34 -1.27
CA PRO A 173 11.95 -3.19 -1.43
C PRO A 173 12.14 -4.62 -0.91
N ARG A 174 13.36 -5.16 -0.97
CA ARG A 174 13.67 -6.54 -0.59
C ARG A 174 13.65 -6.78 0.92
N ASP A 175 14.12 -5.82 1.72
CA ASP A 175 14.03 -5.90 3.18
C ASP A 175 13.72 -4.52 3.80
N ARG A 176 12.49 -4.08 3.65
CA ARG A 176 12.02 -2.81 4.23
C ARG A 176 12.11 -2.76 5.75
N ALA A 177 12.20 -3.90 6.41
CA ALA A 177 12.39 -3.96 7.85
C ALA A 177 13.83 -3.56 8.24
N SER A 178 14.81 -3.92 7.42
CA SER A 178 16.22 -3.51 7.59
C SER A 178 16.48 -2.14 7.00
N VAL A 179 15.94 -1.84 5.81
CA VAL A 179 16.20 -0.61 5.05
C VAL A 179 14.92 0.24 5.01
N ASN A 180 14.63 0.91 6.11
CA ASN A 180 13.39 1.68 6.31
C ASN A 180 13.48 3.16 5.87
N HIS A 181 14.62 3.58 5.32
CA HIS A 181 14.85 4.90 4.75
C HIS A 181 15.35 4.79 3.30
N PRO A 182 15.26 5.86 2.48
CA PRO A 182 15.85 5.88 1.15
C PRO A 182 17.33 5.52 1.16
N VAL A 183 17.82 4.99 0.05
CA VAL A 183 19.24 4.65 -0.11
C VAL A 183 19.90 5.60 -1.09
N LEU A 184 21.00 6.20 -0.69
CA LEU A 184 21.83 7.08 -1.51
C LEU A 184 23.11 6.35 -1.88
N ASP A 185 23.37 6.19 -3.17
CA ASP A 185 24.64 5.62 -3.65
C ASP A 185 25.76 6.67 -3.64
N LEU A 186 26.73 6.48 -2.78
CA LEU A 186 27.99 7.24 -2.70
C LEU A 186 29.21 6.29 -2.91
N THR A 187 29.04 5.18 -3.59
CA THR A 187 30.13 4.23 -3.84
C THR A 187 31.13 4.74 -4.87
N GLY A 188 30.68 5.62 -5.78
CA GLY A 188 31.47 6.06 -6.92
C GLY A 188 31.71 4.96 -7.98
N LEU A 189 31.00 3.83 -7.93
CA LEU A 189 31.14 2.71 -8.86
C LEU A 189 30.31 2.97 -10.12
N ALA A 190 30.98 3.34 -11.19
CA ALA A 190 30.35 3.56 -12.49
C ALA A 190 30.21 2.27 -13.31
N GLY A 191 29.16 2.23 -14.15
CA GLY A 191 28.86 1.11 -15.07
C GLY A 191 28.11 -0.02 -14.38
N GLU A 192 28.01 -1.14 -15.08
CA GLU A 192 27.22 -2.31 -14.70
C GLU A 192 28.07 -3.35 -13.97
N TRP A 193 27.43 -4.13 -13.10
CA TRP A 193 28.07 -5.08 -12.21
C TRP A 193 27.22 -6.33 -12.02
N ASN A 194 27.89 -7.46 -11.80
CA ASN A 194 27.31 -8.74 -11.40
C ASN A 194 27.77 -9.06 -9.97
N PHE A 195 26.83 -9.43 -9.11
CA PHE A 195 27.14 -9.85 -7.74
C PHE A 195 25.99 -10.68 -7.15
N ALA A 196 26.26 -11.35 -6.05
CA ALA A 196 25.24 -12.02 -5.25
C ALA A 196 25.46 -11.70 -3.77
N ILE A 197 24.37 -11.52 -3.04
CA ILE A 197 24.35 -11.41 -1.59
C ILE A 197 23.47 -12.52 -1.01
N GLN A 198 23.85 -13.01 0.17
CA GLN A 198 23.05 -13.98 0.88
C GLN A 198 22.78 -13.48 2.30
N TYR A 199 21.53 -13.33 2.63
CA TYR A 199 21.10 -12.76 3.92
C TYR A 199 19.84 -13.41 4.46
N THR A 200 19.56 -13.19 5.74
CA THR A 200 18.30 -13.56 6.38
C THR A 200 17.51 -12.29 6.67
N PRO A 201 16.24 -12.19 6.23
CA PRO A 201 15.40 -11.04 6.50
C PRO A 201 15.30 -10.71 7.99
N LEU A 202 15.27 -9.43 8.35
CA LEU A 202 15.37 -8.97 9.74
C LEU A 202 14.34 -9.64 10.67
N GLN A 203 13.11 -9.79 10.22
CA GLN A 203 12.06 -10.43 11.04
C GLN A 203 12.39 -11.88 11.35
N GLN A 204 12.99 -12.61 10.42
CA GLN A 204 13.42 -13.98 10.61
C GLN A 204 14.64 -14.07 11.54
N LEU A 205 15.64 -13.20 11.35
CA LEU A 205 16.78 -13.08 12.28
C LEU A 205 16.32 -12.87 13.74
N GLN A 206 15.31 -12.02 13.92
CA GLN A 206 14.75 -11.77 15.26
C GLN A 206 14.06 -13.02 15.83
N ARG A 207 13.33 -13.79 15.02
CA ARG A 207 12.71 -15.06 15.42
C ARG A 207 13.75 -16.10 15.78
N GLU A 208 14.77 -16.30 14.96
CA GLU A 208 15.86 -17.24 15.18
C GLU A 208 16.61 -16.94 16.49
N ARG A 209 16.93 -15.67 16.74
CA ARG A 209 17.54 -15.23 18.00
C ARG A 209 16.65 -15.50 19.22
N ALA A 210 15.34 -15.25 19.08
CA ALA A 210 14.39 -15.46 20.17
C ALA A 210 14.18 -16.93 20.51
N THR A 211 14.35 -17.84 19.55
CA THR A 211 14.14 -19.29 19.69
C THR A 211 15.45 -20.07 19.95
N GLY A 212 16.60 -19.38 19.96
CA GLY A 212 17.91 -20.02 20.11
C GLY A 212 18.33 -20.89 18.93
N GLN A 213 17.72 -20.69 17.77
CA GLN A 213 18.10 -21.37 16.53
C GLN A 213 19.38 -20.77 15.94
N PRO A 214 20.08 -21.49 15.04
CA PRO A 214 21.20 -20.91 14.30
C PRO A 214 20.78 -19.62 13.60
N THR A 215 21.50 -18.53 13.84
CA THR A 215 21.19 -17.23 13.25
C THR A 215 21.85 -17.09 11.89
N GLY A 216 21.08 -16.62 10.92
CA GLY A 216 21.59 -16.25 9.61
C GLY A 216 22.41 -14.94 9.62
N VAL A 217 22.67 -14.41 8.45
CA VAL A 217 23.48 -13.20 8.22
C VAL A 217 22.56 -12.01 8.00
N SER A 218 22.84 -10.86 8.62
CA SER A 218 22.08 -9.65 8.32
C SER A 218 22.35 -9.11 6.91
N LEU A 219 21.43 -8.33 6.36
CA LEU A 219 21.62 -7.67 5.07
C LEU A 219 22.87 -6.76 5.09
N PHE A 220 23.12 -6.07 6.19
CA PHE A 220 24.29 -5.20 6.36
C PHE A 220 25.60 -6.00 6.30
N ASP A 221 25.67 -7.14 7.01
CA ASP A 221 26.85 -8.02 7.00
C ASP A 221 27.01 -8.69 5.62
N ALA A 222 25.93 -9.00 4.91
CA ALA A 222 25.98 -9.56 3.57
C ALA A 222 26.54 -8.56 2.57
N LEU A 223 26.18 -7.29 2.65
CA LEU A 223 26.76 -6.21 1.86
C LEU A 223 28.25 -5.98 2.19
N ASP A 224 28.62 -5.99 3.47
CA ASP A 224 30.03 -5.86 3.88
C ASP A 224 30.92 -7.00 3.31
N LYS A 225 30.38 -8.22 3.15
CA LYS A 225 31.11 -9.36 2.54
C LYS A 225 31.50 -9.10 1.08
N ILE A 226 30.66 -8.39 0.32
CA ILE A 226 30.96 -8.00 -1.05
C ILE A 226 31.67 -6.64 -1.14
N GLY A 227 32.08 -6.07 -0.01
CA GLY A 227 32.82 -4.82 0.09
C GLY A 227 31.96 -3.56 -0.13
N LEU A 228 30.65 -3.67 0.08
CA LEU A 228 29.71 -2.55 0.16
C LEU A 228 29.27 -2.31 1.59
N ARG A 229 29.15 -1.06 2.00
CA ARG A 229 28.78 -0.67 3.35
C ARG A 229 27.56 0.23 3.35
N LEU A 230 26.55 -0.14 4.12
CA LEU A 230 25.30 0.60 4.25
C LEU A 230 25.18 1.19 5.66
N GLU A 231 25.09 2.52 5.76
CA GLU A 231 25.01 3.24 7.05
C GLU A 231 23.90 4.29 7.01
N LEU A 232 23.12 4.39 8.10
CA LEU A 232 22.12 5.45 8.25
C LEU A 232 22.81 6.77 8.63
N LYS A 233 22.62 7.80 7.81
CA LYS A 233 23.18 9.16 8.01
C LYS A 233 22.16 10.22 7.62
N ASN A 234 22.36 11.43 8.14
CA ASN A 234 21.66 12.61 7.62
C ASN A 234 22.49 13.17 6.46
N GLU A 235 21.97 13.08 5.24
CA GLU A 235 22.64 13.56 4.04
C GLU A 235 21.70 14.43 3.19
N ALA A 236 22.28 15.24 2.34
CA ALA A 236 21.53 16.01 1.35
C ALA A 236 20.89 15.04 0.34
N TYR A 237 19.57 14.94 0.40
CA TYR A 237 18.78 14.06 -0.47
C TYR A 237 17.90 14.87 -1.41
N PRO A 238 17.87 14.53 -2.72
CA PRO A 238 17.05 15.27 -3.68
C PRO A 238 15.57 15.06 -3.39
N VAL A 239 14.83 16.16 -3.35
CA VAL A 239 13.40 16.14 -3.05
C VAL A 239 12.61 16.97 -4.07
N ILE A 240 11.34 16.62 -4.23
CA ILE A 240 10.33 17.43 -4.90
C ILE A 240 9.62 18.24 -3.81
N ALA A 241 9.94 19.53 -3.72
CA ALA A 241 9.32 20.43 -2.77
C ALA A 241 8.00 20.98 -3.33
N ILE A 242 6.94 20.92 -2.52
CA ILE A 242 5.60 21.39 -2.89
C ILE A 242 5.46 22.85 -2.49
N ASP A 243 5.32 23.75 -3.50
CA ASP A 243 5.08 25.17 -3.28
C ASP A 243 3.60 25.49 -3.07
N LYS A 244 2.74 24.80 -3.83
CA LYS A 244 1.30 24.99 -3.80
C LYS A 244 0.57 23.75 -4.33
N VAL A 245 -0.56 23.43 -3.68
CA VAL A 245 -1.53 22.45 -4.17
C VAL A 245 -2.92 22.78 -3.63
N ASN A 246 -3.93 22.67 -4.46
CA ASN A 246 -5.32 22.86 -4.06
C ASN A 246 -5.92 21.51 -3.64
N ARG A 247 -6.71 21.50 -2.55
CA ARG A 247 -7.35 20.28 -2.04
C ARG A 247 -8.45 19.75 -2.97
N THR A 248 -9.19 20.66 -3.60
CA THR A 248 -10.29 20.30 -4.51
C THR A 248 -9.80 20.45 -5.95
N PRO A 249 -9.92 19.40 -6.78
CA PRO A 249 -9.60 19.51 -8.20
C PRO A 249 -10.59 20.42 -8.93
N THR A 250 -10.17 21.02 -10.02
CA THR A 250 -11.08 21.71 -10.94
C THR A 250 -12.09 20.72 -11.53
N GLY A 251 -13.31 21.19 -11.83
CA GLY A 251 -14.39 20.34 -12.32
C GLY A 251 -14.04 19.63 -13.62
N ASN A 252 -14.63 18.47 -13.84
CA ASN A 252 -14.52 17.71 -15.08
C ASN A 252 -15.30 18.40 -16.22
N ALA A 253 -14.84 18.19 -17.45
CA ALA A 253 -15.62 18.60 -18.61
C ALA A 253 -16.96 17.85 -18.68
N ALA A 254 -17.98 18.46 -19.27
CA ALA A 254 -19.25 17.79 -19.51
C ALA A 254 -19.02 16.54 -20.37
N ASP A 255 -19.73 15.45 -20.02
CA ASP A 255 -19.66 14.16 -20.75
C ASP A 255 -18.25 13.52 -20.83
N VAL A 256 -17.34 13.87 -19.92
CA VAL A 256 -15.96 13.35 -19.90
C VAL A 256 -15.91 11.81 -19.96
N THR A 257 -16.82 11.14 -19.26
CA THR A 257 -16.87 9.67 -19.20
C THR A 257 -17.18 9.01 -20.54
N LYS A 258 -17.91 9.69 -21.43
CA LYS A 258 -18.22 9.17 -22.77
C LYS A 258 -17.00 9.17 -23.71
N ASN A 259 -16.01 10.02 -23.41
CA ASN A 259 -14.81 10.19 -24.23
C ASN A 259 -13.61 9.40 -23.71
N LEU A 260 -13.74 8.75 -22.55
CA LEU A 260 -12.73 7.86 -22.00
C LEU A 260 -12.78 6.49 -22.69
N PRO A 261 -11.64 5.80 -22.85
CA PRO A 261 -11.66 4.40 -23.27
C PRO A 261 -12.52 3.57 -22.31
N PRO A 262 -13.30 2.60 -22.82
CA PRO A 262 -14.11 1.74 -21.94
C PRO A 262 -13.23 1.03 -20.90
N ALA A 263 -13.76 0.87 -19.69
CA ALA A 263 -13.13 -0.01 -18.72
C ALA A 263 -13.28 -1.44 -19.21
N PRO A 264 -12.26 -2.29 -19.12
CA PRO A 264 -12.44 -3.72 -19.29
C PRO A 264 -13.32 -4.22 -18.14
N VAL A 265 -14.52 -4.68 -18.46
CA VAL A 265 -15.51 -5.12 -17.45
C VAL A 265 -15.75 -6.62 -17.47
N GLU A 266 -15.21 -7.34 -18.46
CA GLU A 266 -15.42 -8.75 -18.68
C GLU A 266 -14.10 -9.49 -18.85
N PHE A 267 -14.06 -10.72 -18.36
CA PHE A 267 -13.01 -11.66 -18.69
C PHE A 267 -13.17 -12.14 -20.15
N GLU A 268 -12.07 -12.42 -20.82
CA GLU A 268 -12.10 -13.03 -22.17
C GLU A 268 -12.70 -14.42 -22.13
N VAL A 269 -12.40 -15.16 -21.06
CA VAL A 269 -12.91 -16.51 -20.82
C VAL A 269 -13.17 -16.66 -19.33
N ALA A 270 -14.30 -17.24 -18.96
CA ALA A 270 -14.63 -17.58 -17.59
C ALA A 270 -15.42 -18.89 -17.52
N ASP A 271 -15.02 -19.80 -16.64
CA ASP A 271 -15.70 -21.03 -16.28
C ASP A 271 -16.15 -20.95 -14.81
N VAL A 272 -17.42 -21.17 -14.55
CA VAL A 272 -18.01 -21.15 -13.21
C VAL A 272 -18.76 -22.47 -12.99
N LYS A 273 -18.40 -23.21 -11.96
CA LYS A 273 -19.02 -24.49 -11.64
C LYS A 273 -19.13 -24.74 -10.15
N PRO A 274 -20.09 -25.58 -9.69
CA PRO A 274 -20.14 -26.03 -8.31
C PRO A 274 -18.84 -26.77 -7.92
N SER A 275 -18.32 -26.49 -6.73
CA SER A 275 -17.13 -27.17 -6.22
C SER A 275 -17.42 -28.60 -5.81
N LYS A 276 -16.41 -29.46 -5.90
CA LYS A 276 -16.48 -30.82 -5.35
C LYS A 276 -16.50 -30.77 -3.82
N PRO A 277 -17.24 -31.66 -3.14
CA PRO A 277 -17.22 -31.76 -1.69
C PRO A 277 -15.78 -31.94 -1.15
N GLY A 278 -15.42 -31.18 -0.10
CA GLY A 278 -14.10 -31.26 0.53
C GLY A 278 -13.01 -30.40 -0.12
N THR A 279 -13.31 -29.64 -1.19
CA THR A 279 -12.36 -28.68 -1.75
C THR A 279 -12.05 -27.60 -0.70
N GLN A 280 -10.76 -27.35 -0.47
CA GLN A 280 -10.33 -26.28 0.43
C GLN A 280 -10.56 -24.92 -0.22
N PRO A 281 -11.05 -23.92 0.53
CA PRO A 281 -11.25 -22.57 0.01
C PRO A 281 -9.93 -21.93 -0.39
N ASP A 282 -9.88 -21.38 -1.59
CA ASP A 282 -8.72 -20.67 -2.11
C ASP A 282 -9.12 -19.63 -3.17
N VAL A 283 -8.50 -18.43 -3.11
CA VAL A 283 -8.73 -17.34 -4.08
C VAL A 283 -7.39 -16.74 -4.46
N HIS A 284 -7.06 -16.83 -5.74
CA HIS A 284 -5.82 -16.27 -6.27
C HIS A 284 -6.07 -15.38 -7.49
N PHE A 285 -5.64 -14.11 -7.37
CA PHE A 285 -5.40 -13.25 -8.52
C PHE A 285 -3.94 -13.44 -8.94
N ARG A 286 -3.72 -14.14 -10.06
CA ARG A 286 -2.37 -14.45 -10.54
C ARG A 286 -1.86 -13.41 -11.52
N PRO A 287 -0.52 -13.18 -11.58
CA PRO A 287 0.09 -12.38 -12.63
C PRO A 287 -0.37 -12.84 -14.02
N GLY A 288 -0.56 -11.90 -14.94
CA GLY A 288 -1.08 -12.18 -16.27
C GLY A 288 -2.61 -12.23 -16.38
N GLY A 289 -3.31 -11.70 -15.36
CA GLY A 289 -4.76 -11.45 -15.43
C GLY A 289 -5.61 -12.70 -15.23
N ARG A 290 -5.12 -13.69 -14.48
CA ARG A 290 -5.88 -14.92 -14.21
C ARG A 290 -6.48 -14.90 -12.81
N LEU A 291 -7.77 -15.20 -12.71
CA LEU A 291 -8.49 -15.45 -11.46
C LEU A 291 -8.73 -16.98 -11.33
N ASP A 292 -8.20 -17.54 -10.24
CA ASP A 292 -8.45 -18.93 -9.83
C ASP A 292 -9.16 -18.92 -8.47
N VAL A 293 -10.36 -19.46 -8.41
CA VAL A 293 -11.16 -19.63 -7.18
C VAL A 293 -11.49 -21.11 -7.03
N GLN A 294 -11.34 -21.65 -5.84
CA GLN A 294 -11.68 -23.03 -5.53
C GLN A 294 -12.41 -23.08 -4.18
N GLY A 295 -13.53 -23.85 -4.13
CA GLY A 295 -14.20 -24.16 -2.89
C GLY A 295 -14.73 -22.97 -2.08
N VAL A 296 -15.02 -21.84 -2.71
CA VAL A 296 -15.40 -20.58 -2.03
C VAL A 296 -16.90 -20.34 -2.14
N THR A 297 -17.53 -19.83 -1.07
CA THR A 297 -18.95 -19.49 -1.09
C THR A 297 -19.18 -18.20 -1.88
N LEU A 298 -20.39 -18.02 -2.42
CA LEU A 298 -20.70 -16.78 -3.14
C LEU A 298 -20.63 -15.56 -2.20
N LYS A 299 -20.98 -15.72 -0.94
CA LYS A 299 -20.85 -14.66 0.08
C LYS A 299 -19.39 -14.25 0.31
N ASP A 300 -18.48 -15.23 0.47
CA ASP A 300 -17.05 -14.95 0.65
C ASP A 300 -16.47 -14.23 -0.58
N LEU A 301 -16.89 -14.64 -1.79
CA LEU A 301 -16.50 -13.95 -3.02
C LEU A 301 -17.00 -12.49 -3.04
N ILE A 302 -18.24 -12.24 -2.61
CA ILE A 302 -18.76 -10.88 -2.51
C ILE A 302 -17.95 -10.07 -1.50
N VAL A 303 -17.59 -10.63 -0.33
CA VAL A 303 -16.72 -9.99 0.67
C VAL A 303 -15.41 -9.54 0.02
N ASP A 304 -14.72 -10.43 -0.66
CA ASP A 304 -13.41 -10.17 -1.25
C ASP A 304 -13.47 -9.20 -2.44
N ILE A 305 -14.45 -9.37 -3.33
CA ILE A 305 -14.58 -8.59 -4.55
C ILE A 305 -15.10 -7.18 -4.27
N TRP A 306 -16.03 -7.00 -3.32
CA TRP A 306 -16.51 -5.67 -2.91
C TRP A 306 -15.64 -5.03 -1.83
N GLU A 307 -14.63 -5.76 -1.33
CA GLU A 307 -13.71 -5.29 -0.26
C GLU A 307 -14.48 -4.79 0.98
N LEU A 308 -15.50 -5.53 1.34
CA LEU A 308 -16.35 -5.26 2.49
C LEU A 308 -16.07 -6.26 3.61
N ASP A 309 -16.42 -5.88 4.82
CA ASP A 309 -16.44 -6.82 5.93
C ASP A 309 -17.68 -7.74 5.83
N GLU A 310 -17.57 -8.98 6.29
CA GLU A 310 -18.67 -9.92 6.26
C GLU A 310 -19.95 -9.38 6.92
N ASN A 311 -19.82 -8.64 8.02
CA ASN A 311 -20.93 -8.01 8.73
C ASN A 311 -21.54 -6.80 7.98
N ARG A 312 -20.97 -6.42 6.85
CA ARG A 312 -21.47 -5.38 5.94
C ARG A 312 -22.12 -5.96 4.68
N ILE A 313 -22.43 -7.26 4.71
CA ILE A 313 -23.22 -7.92 3.67
C ILE A 313 -24.51 -8.45 4.32
N ALA A 314 -25.65 -8.17 3.72
CA ALA A 314 -26.96 -8.57 4.24
C ALA A 314 -27.87 -9.05 3.11
N GLY A 315 -28.95 -9.76 3.48
CA GLY A 315 -29.95 -10.25 2.53
C GLY A 315 -29.48 -11.48 1.77
N GLY A 316 -30.17 -11.74 0.66
CA GLY A 316 -29.92 -12.88 -0.21
C GLY A 316 -30.43 -14.23 0.31
N PRO A 317 -30.44 -15.25 -0.55
CA PRO A 317 -30.85 -16.61 -0.18
C PRO A 317 -29.80 -17.32 0.68
N LYS A 318 -30.26 -18.26 1.55
CA LYS A 318 -29.40 -18.96 2.52
C LYS A 318 -28.24 -19.76 1.90
N TRP A 319 -28.37 -20.20 0.66
CA TRP A 319 -27.30 -20.96 -0.01
C TRP A 319 -26.05 -20.13 -0.30
N LEU A 320 -26.12 -18.79 -0.24
CA LEU A 320 -24.96 -17.92 -0.37
C LEU A 320 -23.84 -18.23 0.63
N ASP A 321 -24.21 -18.70 1.83
CA ASP A 321 -23.28 -19.03 2.91
C ASP A 321 -22.77 -20.48 2.87
N SER A 322 -23.37 -21.35 2.04
CA SER A 322 -23.12 -22.80 2.08
C SER A 322 -22.61 -23.39 0.78
N ASP A 323 -23.15 -22.94 -0.34
CA ASP A 323 -22.81 -23.51 -1.64
C ASP A 323 -21.46 -22.94 -2.12
N ARG A 324 -20.60 -23.84 -2.59
CA ARG A 324 -19.25 -23.51 -2.98
C ARG A 324 -19.06 -23.63 -4.48
N TYR A 325 -18.25 -22.73 -5.01
CA TYR A 325 -18.00 -22.63 -6.45
C TYR A 325 -16.49 -22.61 -6.73
N ASP A 326 -16.14 -23.14 -7.90
CA ASP A 326 -14.84 -23.01 -8.53
C ASP A 326 -15.00 -22.04 -9.71
N ILE A 327 -14.09 -21.07 -9.81
CA ILE A 327 -14.07 -20.11 -10.92
C ILE A 327 -12.66 -20.08 -11.51
N VAL A 328 -12.57 -20.22 -12.83
CA VAL A 328 -11.33 -19.99 -13.57
C VAL A 328 -11.64 -18.94 -14.63
N ALA A 329 -10.99 -17.79 -14.55
CA ALA A 329 -11.21 -16.72 -15.51
C ALA A 329 -9.89 -16.10 -15.96
N LYS A 330 -9.86 -15.64 -17.22
CA LYS A 330 -8.70 -14.98 -17.83
C LYS A 330 -9.11 -13.61 -18.35
N ALA A 331 -8.43 -12.59 -17.87
CA ALA A 331 -8.57 -11.23 -18.37
C ALA A 331 -7.77 -11.02 -19.66
N PRO A 332 -8.07 -9.96 -20.43
CA PRO A 332 -7.24 -9.51 -21.52
C PRO A 332 -5.78 -9.31 -21.09
N GLU A 333 -4.84 -9.57 -22.00
CA GLU A 333 -3.42 -9.37 -21.74
C GLU A 333 -3.13 -7.90 -21.35
N GLY A 334 -2.36 -7.71 -20.28
CA GLY A 334 -2.07 -6.39 -19.75
C GLY A 334 -3.17 -5.77 -18.90
N ALA A 335 -4.26 -6.49 -18.60
CA ALA A 335 -5.28 -6.01 -17.69
C ALA A 335 -4.67 -5.78 -16.29
N PRO A 336 -4.86 -4.59 -15.71
CA PRO A 336 -4.39 -4.30 -14.36
C PRO A 336 -5.07 -5.21 -13.32
N ASP A 337 -4.34 -5.60 -12.28
CA ASP A 337 -4.87 -6.47 -11.20
C ASP A 337 -6.17 -5.93 -10.59
N ASP A 338 -6.35 -4.61 -10.58
CA ASP A 338 -7.56 -3.97 -10.06
C ASP A 338 -8.79 -4.16 -10.92
N THR A 339 -8.60 -4.19 -12.23
CA THR A 339 -9.69 -4.49 -13.15
C THR A 339 -10.17 -5.93 -13.00
N LEU A 340 -9.33 -6.84 -12.50
CA LEU A 340 -9.74 -8.22 -12.23
C LEU A 340 -10.89 -8.29 -11.22
N LYS A 341 -10.88 -7.45 -10.18
CA LYS A 341 -12.01 -7.39 -9.21
C LYS A 341 -13.27 -6.82 -9.83
N GLU A 342 -13.15 -5.81 -10.70
CA GLU A 342 -14.30 -5.26 -11.44
C GLU A 342 -14.86 -6.27 -12.44
N MET A 343 -13.97 -6.99 -13.16
CA MET A 343 -14.37 -8.10 -14.02
C MET A 343 -15.03 -9.23 -13.22
N ALA A 344 -14.47 -9.60 -12.06
CA ALA A 344 -15.06 -10.60 -11.18
C ALA A 344 -16.44 -10.18 -10.66
N ARG A 345 -16.62 -8.87 -10.35
CA ARG A 345 -17.91 -8.32 -9.98
C ARG A 345 -18.92 -8.45 -11.11
N SER A 346 -18.54 -8.07 -12.32
CA SER A 346 -19.37 -8.23 -13.53
C SER A 346 -19.71 -9.69 -13.79
N LEU A 347 -18.72 -10.60 -13.63
CA LEU A 347 -18.92 -12.03 -13.76
C LEU A 347 -19.97 -12.57 -12.77
N LEU A 348 -19.89 -12.18 -11.49
CA LEU A 348 -20.87 -12.62 -10.49
C LEU A 348 -22.27 -12.07 -10.80
N ILE A 349 -22.38 -10.81 -11.22
CA ILE A 349 -23.64 -10.18 -11.62
C ILE A 349 -24.24 -10.94 -12.81
N ASP A 350 -23.45 -11.25 -13.82
CA ASP A 350 -23.92 -11.92 -15.02
C ASP A 350 -24.26 -13.40 -14.78
N ARG A 351 -23.35 -14.16 -14.18
CA ARG A 351 -23.50 -15.62 -14.03
C ARG A 351 -24.51 -16.03 -12.97
N PHE A 352 -24.57 -15.30 -11.87
CA PHE A 352 -25.52 -15.58 -10.78
C PHE A 352 -26.74 -14.64 -10.77
N LYS A 353 -26.90 -13.80 -11.81
CA LYS A 353 -27.94 -12.74 -11.85
C LYS A 353 -28.01 -11.98 -10.53
N LEU A 354 -26.80 -11.67 -9.99
CA LEU A 354 -26.66 -11.05 -8.70
C LEU A 354 -27.14 -9.59 -8.75
N ALA A 355 -28.18 -9.28 -8.01
CA ALA A 355 -28.66 -7.92 -7.81
C ALA A 355 -28.31 -7.44 -6.40
N THR A 356 -27.73 -6.26 -6.31
CA THR A 356 -27.30 -5.68 -5.02
C THR A 356 -27.51 -4.17 -4.99
N HIS A 357 -27.73 -3.63 -3.77
CA HIS A 357 -27.70 -2.18 -3.52
C HIS A 357 -27.02 -1.86 -2.22
N MET A 358 -26.62 -0.59 -2.03
CA MET A 358 -26.05 -0.09 -0.78
C MET A 358 -27.14 0.57 0.06
N GLU A 359 -27.19 0.23 1.35
CA GLU A 359 -28.12 0.79 2.32
C GLU A 359 -27.43 1.02 3.67
N ASP A 360 -27.68 2.15 4.31
CA ASP A 360 -27.17 2.39 5.67
C ASP A 360 -27.95 1.56 6.69
N ARG A 361 -27.27 0.60 7.34
CA ARG A 361 -27.83 -0.27 8.37
C ARG A 361 -27.01 -0.23 9.66
N PRO A 362 -27.67 -0.41 10.82
CA PRO A 362 -26.97 -0.51 12.09
C PRO A 362 -26.12 -1.80 12.15
N VAL A 363 -24.81 -1.68 12.03
CA VAL A 363 -23.86 -2.80 12.15
C VAL A 363 -23.06 -2.72 13.45
N PRO A 364 -22.61 -3.85 14.01
CA PRO A 364 -21.72 -3.85 15.16
C PRO A 364 -20.42 -3.11 14.85
N VAL A 365 -20.00 -2.24 15.78
CA VAL A 365 -18.76 -1.48 15.66
C VAL A 365 -18.05 -1.39 17.01
N PHE A 366 -16.75 -1.11 16.97
CA PHE A 366 -16.05 -0.51 18.09
C PHE A 366 -16.20 1.01 18.00
N THR A 367 -16.40 1.66 19.13
CA THR A 367 -16.41 3.13 19.21
C THR A 367 -15.15 3.61 19.92
N LEU A 368 -14.44 4.53 19.30
CA LEU A 368 -13.34 5.24 19.95
C LEU A 368 -13.91 6.46 20.65
N VAL A 369 -13.78 6.54 21.97
CA VAL A 369 -14.32 7.64 22.78
C VAL A 369 -13.20 8.30 23.61
N ALA A 370 -13.33 9.59 23.88
CA ALA A 370 -12.39 10.30 24.75
C ALA A 370 -12.60 9.88 26.23
N GLY A 371 -11.51 9.56 26.92
CA GLY A 371 -11.50 9.42 28.36
C GLY A 371 -11.54 10.79 29.06
N LYS A 372 -11.45 10.79 30.39
CA LYS A 372 -11.48 12.04 31.18
C LYS A 372 -10.29 12.96 30.89
N ASN A 373 -9.14 12.40 30.58
CA ASN A 373 -7.88 13.14 30.33
C ASN A 373 -7.17 12.52 29.13
N PRO A 374 -7.51 12.90 27.89
CA PRO A 374 -6.77 12.46 26.70
C PRO A 374 -5.31 12.86 26.78
N LYS A 375 -4.40 11.94 26.50
CA LYS A 375 -2.93 12.12 26.54
C LYS A 375 -2.39 12.29 25.14
N LEU A 376 -2.93 13.23 24.40
CA LEU A 376 -2.60 13.50 23.00
C LEU A 376 -1.87 14.85 22.92
N LYS A 377 -0.84 14.90 22.08
CA LYS A 377 -0.14 16.14 21.78
C LYS A 377 -0.73 16.71 20.49
N GLU A 378 -1.18 17.97 20.52
CA GLU A 378 -1.61 18.66 19.30
C GLU A 378 -0.46 18.70 18.30
N ALA A 379 -0.76 18.35 17.07
CA ALA A 379 0.21 18.32 15.99
C ALA A 379 0.38 19.70 15.35
N ASP A 380 1.53 19.89 14.71
CA ASP A 380 1.72 21.02 13.80
C ASP A 380 0.85 20.83 12.54
N PRO A 381 -0.11 21.73 12.26
CA PRO A 381 -0.99 21.59 11.10
C PRO A 381 -0.25 21.57 9.74
N SER A 382 0.98 22.07 9.72
CA SER A 382 1.83 22.08 8.52
C SER A 382 2.62 20.77 8.35
N ALA A 383 2.69 19.93 9.39
CA ALA A 383 3.37 18.66 9.33
C ALA A 383 2.58 17.65 8.48
N ARG A 384 3.28 16.71 7.87
CA ARG A 384 2.64 15.62 7.10
C ARG A 384 1.89 14.69 8.04
N SER A 385 0.77 14.16 7.56
CA SER A 385 -0.04 13.19 8.29
C SER A 385 0.37 11.78 7.92
N GLY A 386 0.46 10.88 8.89
CA GLY A 386 0.73 9.48 8.62
C GLY A 386 0.97 8.68 9.89
N CYS A 387 0.85 7.35 9.76
CA CYS A 387 1.18 6.43 10.83
C CYS A 387 2.18 5.39 10.34
N ARG A 388 3.11 5.00 11.22
CA ARG A 388 4.12 3.97 10.94
C ARG A 388 4.05 2.87 11.99
N ILE A 389 4.17 1.61 11.52
CA ILE A 389 4.31 0.46 12.40
C ILE A 389 5.80 0.13 12.53
N SER A 390 6.22 -0.14 13.76
CA SER A 390 7.50 -0.77 14.04
C SER A 390 7.32 -1.87 15.09
N ILE A 391 8.24 -2.82 15.09
CA ILE A 391 8.30 -3.90 16.07
C ILE A 391 9.47 -3.62 16.99
N GLY A 392 9.22 -3.66 18.29
CA GLY A 392 10.24 -3.52 19.32
C GLY A 392 10.02 -4.52 20.42
N GLN A 393 10.78 -4.39 21.50
CA GLN A 393 10.70 -5.27 22.66
C GLN A 393 10.55 -4.45 23.93
N ALA A 394 9.71 -4.92 24.85
CA ALA A 394 9.66 -4.40 26.21
C ALA A 394 10.01 -5.53 27.19
N GLY A 395 10.64 -5.16 28.31
CA GLY A 395 11.03 -6.09 29.37
C GLY A 395 12.44 -5.79 29.91
N THR A 396 12.71 -6.23 31.12
CA THR A 396 14.03 -6.17 31.75
C THR A 396 14.54 -7.59 31.95
N GLY A 397 15.76 -7.87 31.49
CA GLY A 397 16.38 -9.19 31.63
C GLY A 397 15.98 -10.18 30.53
N ASN A 398 15.93 -11.48 30.86
CA ASN A 398 15.70 -12.57 29.90
C ASN A 398 14.24 -12.73 29.40
N ALA A 399 13.29 -11.91 29.88
CA ALA A 399 11.89 -11.97 29.50
C ALA A 399 11.55 -10.73 28.67
N THR A 400 11.83 -10.78 27.37
CA THR A 400 11.42 -9.71 26.42
C THR A 400 10.11 -10.08 25.72
N ILE A 401 9.18 -9.13 25.67
CA ILE A 401 7.90 -9.27 24.98
C ILE A 401 7.93 -8.44 23.71
N PRO A 402 7.63 -9.02 22.54
CA PRO A 402 7.53 -8.24 21.31
C PRO A 402 6.32 -7.31 21.38
N LEU A 403 6.56 -6.03 21.15
CA LEU A 403 5.56 -4.98 21.06
C LEU A 403 5.44 -4.48 19.63
N ARG A 404 4.22 -4.17 19.24
CA ARG A 404 3.93 -3.37 18.03
C ARG A 404 3.79 -1.93 18.44
N PHE A 405 4.58 -1.05 17.86
CA PHE A 405 4.48 0.40 18.02
C PHE A 405 3.78 0.98 16.80
N TYR A 406 2.74 1.74 17.03
CA TYR A 406 2.03 2.49 16.01
C TYR A 406 2.18 3.98 16.30
N THR A 407 3.11 4.61 15.59
CA THR A 407 3.45 6.03 15.75
C THR A 407 2.75 6.83 14.68
N CYS A 408 1.90 7.75 15.10
CA CYS A 408 1.12 8.62 14.25
C CYS A 408 1.53 10.07 14.43
N GLN A 409 1.61 10.82 13.34
CA GLN A 409 1.88 12.24 13.28
C GLN A 409 0.75 12.95 12.56
N ASN A 410 0.36 14.11 13.06
CA ASN A 410 -0.68 14.97 12.50
C ASN A 410 -1.95 14.19 12.10
N MET A 411 -2.42 13.31 12.99
CA MET A 411 -3.48 12.34 12.74
C MET A 411 -4.79 12.76 13.41
N THR A 412 -5.87 12.86 12.63
CA THR A 412 -7.22 13.06 13.20
C THR A 412 -7.73 11.77 13.82
N MET A 413 -8.58 11.87 14.84
CA MET A 413 -9.15 10.68 15.51
C MET A 413 -10.05 9.88 14.59
N ALA A 414 -10.79 10.53 13.70
CA ALA A 414 -11.57 9.85 12.66
C ALA A 414 -10.68 8.96 11.77
N ARG A 415 -9.55 9.51 11.31
CA ARG A 415 -8.62 8.75 10.46
C ARG A 415 -7.88 7.65 11.24
N PHE A 416 -7.51 7.91 12.48
CA PHE A 416 -6.93 6.88 13.36
C PHE A 416 -7.89 5.71 13.57
N ALA A 417 -9.20 5.97 13.79
CA ALA A 417 -10.22 4.94 13.93
C ALA A 417 -10.30 4.03 12.68
N GLU A 418 -10.21 4.59 11.49
CA GLU A 418 -10.18 3.80 10.25
C GLU A 418 -8.91 2.95 10.12
N LEU A 419 -7.75 3.51 10.49
CA LEU A 419 -6.45 2.89 10.28
C LEU A 419 -6.06 1.86 11.35
N ILE A 420 -6.58 1.95 12.57
CA ILE A 420 -6.17 1.05 13.67
C ILE A 420 -6.66 -0.39 13.46
N ARG A 421 -7.82 -0.57 12.82
CA ARG A 421 -8.42 -1.90 12.64
C ARG A 421 -7.52 -2.87 11.85
N PRO A 422 -7.06 -2.59 10.63
CA PRO A 422 -6.21 -3.53 9.89
C PRO A 422 -4.89 -3.81 10.61
N VAL A 423 -4.39 -2.85 11.39
CA VAL A 423 -3.14 -2.96 12.15
C VAL A 423 -3.31 -3.84 13.39
N ALA A 424 -4.49 -3.80 14.02
CA ALA A 424 -4.85 -4.56 15.21
C ALA A 424 -5.97 -5.60 14.93
N ALA A 425 -6.02 -6.16 13.72
CA ALA A 425 -7.09 -7.05 13.24
C ALA A 425 -7.35 -8.26 14.16
N ALA A 426 -6.32 -8.77 14.85
CA ALA A 426 -6.50 -9.84 15.82
C ALA A 426 -7.37 -9.46 17.03
N TYR A 427 -7.51 -8.16 17.31
CA TYR A 427 -8.34 -7.63 18.40
C TYR A 427 -9.64 -7.00 17.90
N LEU A 428 -9.62 -6.39 16.71
CA LEU A 428 -10.68 -5.55 16.17
C LEU A 428 -11.32 -6.24 14.95
N ASP A 429 -12.29 -7.10 15.24
CA ASP A 429 -13.06 -7.86 14.23
C ASP A 429 -14.20 -7.04 13.60
N HIS A 430 -14.47 -5.83 14.11
CA HIS A 430 -15.47 -4.91 13.60
C HIS A 430 -14.88 -3.54 13.25
N PRO A 431 -15.51 -2.74 12.40
CA PRO A 431 -15.10 -1.37 12.13
C PRO A 431 -14.98 -0.55 13.43
N VAL A 432 -14.09 0.44 13.40
CA VAL A 432 -13.95 1.42 14.50
C VAL A 432 -14.51 2.75 14.03
N VAL A 433 -15.37 3.35 14.85
CA VAL A 433 -15.99 4.66 14.59
C VAL A 433 -15.49 5.67 15.62
N ASP A 434 -15.07 6.83 15.15
CA ASP A 434 -14.65 7.93 16.02
C ASP A 434 -15.88 8.63 16.64
N LEU A 435 -15.99 8.55 17.94
CA LEU A 435 -16.94 9.29 18.77
C LEU A 435 -16.23 10.07 19.89
N THR A 436 -14.94 10.40 19.69
CA THR A 436 -14.16 11.15 20.69
C THR A 436 -14.63 12.59 20.83
N GLY A 437 -15.20 13.16 19.76
CA GLY A 437 -15.51 14.59 19.67
C GLY A 437 -14.29 15.51 19.63
N LEU A 438 -13.07 14.94 19.58
CA LEU A 438 -11.82 15.69 19.52
C LEU A 438 -11.63 16.29 18.12
N LYS A 439 -11.42 17.59 18.06
CA LYS A 439 -11.18 18.34 16.84
C LYS A 439 -9.66 18.55 16.65
N GLY A 440 -9.22 18.61 15.40
CA GLY A 440 -7.81 18.77 15.07
C GLY A 440 -7.09 17.46 14.85
N ALA A 441 -5.77 17.52 14.84
CA ALA A 441 -4.89 16.39 14.63
C ALA A 441 -3.82 16.32 15.72
N TYR A 442 -3.31 15.13 15.95
CA TYR A 442 -2.46 14.82 17.10
C TYR A 442 -1.24 13.98 16.70
N ASP A 443 -0.15 14.20 17.45
CA ASP A 443 1.03 13.34 17.44
C ASP A 443 0.95 12.38 18.61
N PHE A 444 1.07 11.08 18.37
CA PHE A 444 1.06 10.08 19.43
C PHE A 444 1.72 8.78 19.00
N THR A 445 2.09 7.98 19.99
CA THR A 445 2.51 6.59 19.77
C THR A 445 1.69 5.71 20.71
N VAL A 446 1.18 4.61 20.18
CA VAL A 446 0.54 3.55 20.96
C VAL A 446 1.25 2.23 20.71
N SER A 447 1.48 1.44 21.77
CA SER A 447 2.16 0.17 21.66
C SER A 447 1.41 -0.94 22.41
N TRP A 448 1.30 -2.12 21.77
CA TRP A 448 0.58 -3.27 22.31
C TRP A 448 1.27 -4.59 21.96
N THR A 449 0.91 -5.64 22.66
CA THR A 449 1.35 -7.02 22.43
C THR A 449 0.42 -7.74 21.47
N GLY A 450 0.92 -8.65 20.63
CA GLY A 450 0.08 -9.52 19.81
C GLY A 450 -0.86 -10.39 20.65
N LYS A 451 -2.13 -10.53 20.24
CA LYS A 451 -3.18 -11.24 21.00
C LYS A 451 -2.76 -12.66 21.45
N GLY A 452 -2.05 -13.41 20.60
CA GLY A 452 -1.58 -14.76 20.93
C GLY A 452 -0.45 -14.85 21.97
N MET A 453 0.11 -13.70 22.39
CA MET A 453 1.18 -13.62 23.39
C MET A 453 0.71 -13.16 24.76
N LEU A 454 -0.56 -12.84 24.91
CA LEU A 454 -1.16 -12.49 26.20
C LEU A 454 -1.36 -13.79 27.02
N ARG A 455 -0.71 -13.90 28.17
CA ARG A 455 -0.90 -15.01 29.10
C ARG A 455 -2.18 -14.77 29.93
N GLY A 456 -3.19 -15.59 29.72
CA GLY A 456 -4.31 -15.74 30.67
C GLY A 456 -5.47 -14.76 30.57
N GLY A 457 -5.84 -14.30 29.39
CA GLY A 457 -7.09 -13.53 29.21
C GLY A 457 -7.71 -13.78 27.85
N THR A 458 -8.89 -14.40 27.80
CA THR A 458 -9.74 -14.41 26.61
C THR A 458 -10.21 -12.97 26.38
N GLY A 459 -9.41 -12.18 25.66
CA GLY A 459 -9.72 -10.78 25.35
C GLY A 459 -10.95 -10.63 24.44
N ARG A 460 -12.13 -10.92 24.95
CA ARG A 460 -13.40 -10.46 24.41
C ARG A 460 -13.72 -9.10 25.05
N GLY A 461 -13.96 -8.14 24.21
CA GLY A 461 -14.19 -6.74 24.48
C GLY A 461 -14.80 -6.38 25.82
N GLY A 462 -14.23 -5.38 26.48
CA GLY A 462 -14.94 -4.55 27.40
C GLY A 462 -14.76 -4.78 28.90
N ASP A 463 -13.83 -5.64 29.35
CA ASP A 463 -13.61 -5.78 30.79
C ASP A 463 -12.39 -4.96 31.27
N SER A 464 -12.68 -3.74 31.74
CA SER A 464 -11.71 -2.80 32.32
C SER A 464 -11.24 -3.22 33.73
N GLY A 465 -11.53 -4.46 34.14
CA GLY A 465 -11.25 -5.01 35.48
C GLY A 465 -10.21 -6.13 35.57
N ALA A 466 -9.64 -6.59 34.46
CA ALA A 466 -8.60 -7.60 34.49
C ALA A 466 -7.31 -7.04 35.12
N ALA A 467 -6.68 -7.79 36.06
CA ALA A 467 -5.40 -7.42 36.63
C ALA A 467 -4.34 -7.29 35.52
N PRO A 468 -3.43 -6.31 35.62
CA PRO A 468 -2.37 -6.13 34.61
C PRO A 468 -1.53 -7.41 34.52
N ASP A 469 -1.22 -7.81 33.27
CA ASP A 469 -0.35 -8.96 33.01
C ASP A 469 1.02 -8.74 33.70
N PRO A 470 1.47 -9.65 34.60
CA PRO A 470 2.72 -9.48 35.31
C PRO A 470 3.95 -9.38 34.40
N SER A 471 3.83 -9.83 33.16
CA SER A 471 4.88 -9.73 32.14
C SER A 471 5.00 -8.35 31.50
N GLY A 472 4.06 -7.42 31.77
CA GLY A 472 3.96 -6.11 31.08
C GLY A 472 3.33 -6.17 29.70
N ALA A 473 2.80 -7.33 29.29
CA ALA A 473 2.03 -7.47 28.06
C ALA A 473 0.71 -6.71 28.17
N MET A 474 0.32 -6.02 27.09
CA MET A 474 -0.82 -5.11 27.06
C MET A 474 -1.64 -5.33 25.80
N SER A 475 -2.97 -5.44 25.94
CA SER A 475 -3.89 -5.48 24.80
C SER A 475 -3.99 -4.11 24.12
N VAL A 476 -4.51 -4.07 22.88
CA VAL A 476 -4.75 -2.80 22.19
C VAL A 476 -5.75 -1.92 22.95
N PHE A 477 -6.74 -2.50 23.63
CA PHE A 477 -7.74 -1.78 24.45
C PHE A 477 -7.08 -1.07 25.62
N GLU A 478 -6.27 -1.80 26.39
CA GLU A 478 -5.50 -1.22 27.50
C GLU A 478 -4.47 -0.19 27.01
N ALA A 479 -3.82 -0.45 25.90
CA ALA A 479 -2.81 0.45 25.36
C ALA A 479 -3.44 1.81 24.98
N ILE A 480 -4.56 1.80 24.30
CA ILE A 480 -5.29 3.02 23.93
C ILE A 480 -5.77 3.78 25.18
N ASP A 481 -6.29 3.09 26.21
CA ASP A 481 -6.74 3.73 27.44
C ASP A 481 -5.54 4.30 28.22
N ARG A 482 -4.52 3.50 28.50
CA ARG A 482 -3.41 3.94 29.36
C ARG A 482 -2.49 4.95 28.70
N GLN A 483 -2.19 4.76 27.41
CA GLN A 483 -1.20 5.57 26.71
C GLN A 483 -1.80 6.81 26.06
N LEU A 484 -3.02 6.71 25.51
CA LEU A 484 -3.67 7.83 24.82
C LEU A 484 -4.79 8.49 25.64
N GLY A 485 -5.25 7.85 26.72
CA GLY A 485 -6.40 8.33 27.48
C GLY A 485 -7.71 8.32 26.68
N LEU A 486 -7.79 7.42 25.69
CA LEU A 486 -8.97 7.14 24.89
C LEU A 486 -9.48 5.74 25.22
N LYS A 487 -10.73 5.43 24.87
CA LYS A 487 -11.30 4.10 25.08
C LYS A 487 -11.84 3.51 23.79
N LEU A 488 -11.61 2.23 23.59
CA LEU A 488 -12.29 1.42 22.58
C LEU A 488 -13.40 0.63 23.25
N GLU A 489 -14.65 0.94 22.92
CA GLU A 489 -15.84 0.28 23.46
C GLU A 489 -16.49 -0.57 22.36
N GLY A 490 -16.71 -1.87 22.63
CA GLY A 490 -17.42 -2.77 21.72
C GLY A 490 -18.92 -2.85 22.01
N GLY A 491 -19.64 -3.56 21.13
CA GLY A 491 -21.06 -3.89 21.34
C GLY A 491 -22.07 -2.81 20.97
N LYS A 492 -21.64 -1.68 20.46
CA LYS A 492 -22.53 -0.66 19.90
C LYS A 492 -22.84 -0.95 18.43
N LYS A 493 -24.02 -0.52 17.98
CA LYS A 493 -24.41 -0.53 16.58
C LYS A 493 -24.34 0.89 16.03
N TYR A 494 -23.80 1.03 14.82
CA TYR A 494 -23.68 2.32 14.14
C TYR A 494 -24.15 2.17 12.69
N PRO A 495 -24.87 3.15 12.13
CA PRO A 495 -25.28 3.10 10.73
C PRO A 495 -24.05 3.21 9.83
N LEU A 496 -23.79 2.17 9.07
CA LEU A 496 -22.74 2.11 8.06
C LEU A 496 -23.32 1.58 6.75
N PRO A 497 -22.74 1.94 5.59
CA PRO A 497 -23.15 1.38 4.31
C PRO A 497 -22.97 -0.14 4.29
N VAL A 498 -24.05 -0.87 4.04
CA VAL A 498 -24.14 -2.32 3.95
C VAL A 498 -24.53 -2.68 2.52
N LEU A 499 -23.87 -3.65 1.91
CA LEU A 499 -24.27 -4.24 0.64
C LEU A 499 -25.42 -5.22 0.89
N VAL A 500 -26.58 -4.92 0.35
CA VAL A 500 -27.75 -5.79 0.43
C VAL A 500 -27.83 -6.60 -0.85
N VAL A 501 -27.85 -7.93 -0.72
CA VAL A 501 -28.11 -8.83 -1.84
C VAL A 501 -29.63 -8.95 -1.98
N ASP A 502 -30.18 -8.42 -3.07
CA ASP A 502 -31.62 -8.46 -3.39
C ASP A 502 -32.02 -9.81 -3.93
N SER A 503 -31.22 -10.34 -4.86
CA SER A 503 -31.44 -11.64 -5.47
C SER A 503 -30.14 -12.24 -6.01
N ALA A 504 -30.11 -13.56 -6.09
CA ALA A 504 -29.09 -14.31 -6.81
C ALA A 504 -29.68 -15.66 -7.28
N GLU A 505 -29.21 -16.16 -8.42
CA GLU A 505 -29.55 -17.48 -8.92
C GLU A 505 -28.51 -18.50 -8.47
N ARG A 506 -28.98 -19.69 -7.98
CA ARG A 506 -28.10 -20.71 -7.40
C ARG A 506 -27.24 -21.43 -8.46
N VAL A 507 -27.78 -21.57 -9.66
CA VAL A 507 -27.08 -22.17 -10.79
C VAL A 507 -26.53 -21.06 -11.65
N ALA A 508 -25.20 -21.03 -11.81
CA ALA A 508 -24.59 -20.06 -12.70
C ALA A 508 -25.12 -20.27 -14.14
N ALA A 509 -25.39 -19.16 -14.83
CA ALA A 509 -25.75 -19.22 -16.25
C ALA A 509 -24.59 -19.82 -17.04
N ASP A 510 -24.93 -20.56 -18.11
CA ASP A 510 -23.96 -21.23 -18.98
C ASP A 510 -22.93 -20.25 -19.56
N ASN A 511 -21.73 -20.78 -19.81
CA ASN A 511 -20.57 -20.07 -20.33
C ASN A 511 -20.76 -19.65 -21.79
#